data_6b4da5c3c4fa4d6506b895f437732040
#
_entry.id   6b4da5c3c4fa4d6506b895f437732040
#
_cell.length_a   1.000
_cell.length_b   1.000
_cell.length_c   1.000
_cell.angle_alpha   90.00
_cell.angle_beta   90.00
_cell.angle_gamma   90.00
#
_symmetry.space_group_name_H-M   'P 1'
#
loop_
_entity.id
_entity.type
_entity.pdbx_description
1 polymer ?
#
loop_
_entity_poly.entity_id
_entity_poly.type
_entity_poly.pdbx_seq_one_letter_code
_entity_poly.pdbx_strand_id
1 'polypeptide(L)'
;VQTAAQMQSYKDNGFDEYEYLTARDFKVCAACKALDGKIFKVDEEETGRNSPPMHPCCRCSTTAHMDLNAYEKWLDGYSTTHNMSFKDWIKVKPTTKELRAIKRYISSDAYKINERLRNDVKLNVSDKHFVRNLDGILNRMPTYEGNLNRSVDITDPAKRKEFLQRHKTGGKITYKEFLSTTKGIMTYNPEADIQIYIENGRKGRDISSFNSSEKEVLYERNSSFRVMNVVDIDGTTYIVLKEV
;
A
#
# COMPACT_ATOMS: atom_id res chain seq x y z
N VAL A 1 24.82 -3.63 -23.55
CA VAL A 1 23.98 -2.42 -23.45
C VAL A 1 22.50 -2.76 -23.61
N GLN A 2 22.12 -3.55 -24.63
CA GLN A 2 20.72 -3.89 -24.88
C GLN A 2 20.09 -4.75 -23.77
N THR A 3 20.79 -5.76 -23.27
CA THR A 3 20.32 -6.65 -22.19
C THR A 3 20.09 -5.89 -20.89
N ALA A 4 21.04 -5.03 -20.48
CA ALA A 4 20.91 -4.25 -19.25
C ALA A 4 19.70 -3.31 -19.30
N ALA A 5 19.43 -2.64 -20.42
CA ALA A 5 18.26 -1.81 -20.60
C ALA A 5 16.95 -2.62 -20.55
N GLN A 6 16.98 -3.84 -21.10
CA GLN A 6 15.84 -4.76 -21.08
C GLN A 6 15.53 -5.24 -19.65
N MET A 7 16.57 -5.63 -18.89
CA MET A 7 16.41 -6.01 -17.48
C MET A 7 15.92 -4.84 -16.62
N GLN A 8 16.40 -3.63 -16.87
CA GLN A 8 15.90 -2.44 -16.19
C GLN A 8 14.41 -2.22 -16.51
N SER A 9 14.02 -2.35 -17.79
CA SER A 9 12.62 -2.26 -18.18
C SER A 9 11.75 -3.31 -17.51
N TYR A 10 12.23 -4.54 -17.32
CA TYR A 10 11.49 -5.55 -16.57
C TYR A 10 11.27 -5.14 -15.11
N LYS A 11 12.33 -4.67 -14.44
CA LYS A 11 12.25 -4.14 -13.05
C LYS A 11 11.28 -2.98 -12.93
N ASP A 12 11.34 -2.02 -13.83
CA ASP A 12 10.50 -0.83 -13.82
C ASP A 12 9.01 -1.18 -13.99
N ASN A 13 8.72 -2.23 -14.76
CA ASN A 13 7.37 -2.74 -14.99
C ASN A 13 6.94 -3.84 -13.99
N GLY A 14 7.79 -4.15 -12.99
CA GLY A 14 7.44 -5.06 -11.90
C GLY A 14 7.53 -6.55 -12.23
N PHE A 15 8.31 -6.90 -13.24
CA PHE A 15 8.61 -8.29 -13.54
C PHE A 15 9.87 -8.72 -12.77
N ASP A 16 9.73 -9.72 -11.93
CA ASP A 16 10.84 -10.28 -11.14
C ASP A 16 11.53 -11.45 -11.85
N GLU A 17 10.95 -11.95 -12.95
CA GLU A 17 11.43 -13.09 -13.72
C GLU A 17 11.42 -12.80 -15.23
N TYR A 18 12.31 -13.48 -15.95
CA TYR A 18 12.36 -13.48 -17.40
C TYR A 18 12.60 -14.87 -17.96
N GLU A 19 12.09 -15.11 -19.16
CA GLU A 19 12.29 -16.33 -19.92
C GLU A 19 13.36 -16.11 -20.98
N TYR A 20 14.29 -17.07 -21.09
CA TYR A 20 15.30 -17.08 -22.14
C TYR A 20 14.72 -17.62 -23.43
N LEU A 21 14.86 -16.88 -24.54
CA LEU A 21 14.35 -17.24 -25.84
C LEU A 21 15.48 -17.41 -26.85
N THR A 22 15.52 -18.57 -27.52
CA THR A 22 16.40 -18.75 -28.67
C THR A 22 15.77 -18.26 -29.98
N ALA A 23 16.58 -18.09 -30.99
CA ALA A 23 16.11 -17.76 -32.35
C ALA A 23 15.31 -18.91 -33.01
N ARG A 24 15.23 -20.08 -32.36
CA ARG A 24 14.46 -21.27 -32.79
C ARG A 24 14.76 -21.73 -34.21
N ASP A 25 15.98 -21.56 -34.69
CA ASP A 25 16.42 -22.03 -36.00
C ASP A 25 17.59 -23.03 -35.89
N PHE A 26 18.02 -23.58 -37.04
CA PHE A 26 19.07 -24.61 -37.08
C PHE A 26 20.46 -24.10 -36.72
N LYS A 27 20.67 -22.76 -36.66
CA LYS A 27 21.94 -22.11 -36.32
C LYS A 27 22.10 -21.88 -34.82
N VAL A 28 21.13 -22.20 -34.01
CA VAL A 28 21.20 -22.07 -32.54
C VAL A 28 22.15 -23.13 -31.99
N CYS A 29 23.16 -22.69 -31.23
CA CYS A 29 24.15 -23.60 -30.63
C CYS A 29 23.56 -24.44 -29.47
N ALA A 30 24.21 -25.52 -29.10
CA ALA A 30 23.75 -26.42 -28.04
C ALA A 30 23.57 -25.71 -26.68
N ALA A 31 24.50 -24.80 -26.33
CA ALA A 31 24.43 -24.04 -25.09
C ALA A 31 23.18 -23.15 -25.01
N CYS A 32 22.89 -22.42 -26.09
CA CYS A 32 21.67 -21.62 -26.16
C CYS A 32 20.41 -22.46 -26.15
N LYS A 33 20.38 -23.58 -26.90
CA LYS A 33 19.23 -24.52 -26.89
C LYS A 33 18.92 -25.06 -25.50
N ALA A 34 19.93 -25.30 -24.69
CA ALA A 34 19.76 -25.78 -23.33
C ALA A 34 19.11 -24.76 -22.39
N LEU A 35 19.06 -23.48 -22.77
CA LEU A 35 18.45 -22.40 -22.00
C LEU A 35 17.06 -22.02 -22.52
N ASP A 36 16.67 -22.44 -23.73
CA ASP A 36 15.37 -22.06 -24.33
C ASP A 36 14.20 -22.42 -23.42
N GLY A 37 13.36 -21.44 -23.14
CA GLY A 37 12.20 -21.60 -22.24
C GLY A 37 12.54 -21.64 -20.74
N LYS A 38 13.81 -21.51 -20.35
CA LYS A 38 14.13 -21.44 -18.92
C LYS A 38 13.83 -20.06 -18.35
N ILE A 39 13.31 -20.08 -17.14
CA ILE A 39 12.93 -18.88 -16.37
C ILE A 39 14.05 -18.58 -15.38
N PHE A 40 14.44 -17.31 -15.29
CA PHE A 40 15.46 -16.81 -14.39
C PHE A 40 14.96 -15.54 -13.69
N LYS A 41 15.49 -15.25 -12.51
CA LYS A 41 15.21 -14.00 -11.81
C LYS A 41 15.95 -12.82 -12.44
N VAL A 42 15.29 -11.69 -12.54
CA VAL A 42 15.87 -10.46 -13.10
C VAL A 42 17.06 -9.96 -12.27
N ASP A 43 17.00 -10.14 -10.95
CA ASP A 43 18.09 -9.74 -10.04
C ASP A 43 19.30 -10.68 -10.08
N GLU A 44 19.15 -11.89 -10.63
CA GLU A 44 20.22 -12.89 -10.78
C GLU A 44 20.72 -12.94 -12.24
N GLU A 45 20.41 -11.92 -13.04
CA GLU A 45 20.86 -11.84 -14.43
C GLU A 45 22.37 -11.76 -14.52
N GLU A 46 22.94 -12.62 -15.35
CA GLU A 46 24.38 -12.65 -15.68
C GLU A 46 24.54 -12.89 -17.17
N THR A 47 24.91 -11.82 -17.89
CA THR A 47 25.13 -11.88 -19.35
C THR A 47 26.21 -12.89 -19.69
N GLY A 48 25.92 -13.79 -20.63
CA GLY A 48 26.80 -14.90 -21.03
C GLY A 48 26.66 -16.18 -20.22
N ARG A 49 25.80 -16.19 -19.21
CA ARG A 49 25.50 -17.35 -18.37
C ARG A 49 24.02 -17.74 -18.41
N ASN A 50 23.12 -16.83 -18.07
CA ASN A 50 21.67 -17.03 -18.10
C ASN A 50 20.93 -16.00 -18.95
N SER A 51 21.65 -15.01 -19.48
CA SER A 51 21.14 -13.92 -20.30
C SER A 51 22.03 -13.74 -21.57
N PRO A 52 21.42 -13.44 -22.75
CA PRO A 52 22.19 -13.21 -23.96
C PRO A 52 22.92 -11.84 -23.93
N PRO A 53 24.00 -11.68 -24.73
CA PRO A 53 24.57 -12.66 -25.65
C PRO A 53 25.46 -13.70 -24.95
N MET A 54 25.28 -14.98 -25.27
CA MET A 54 26.05 -16.09 -24.73
C MET A 54 27.42 -16.22 -25.41
N HIS A 55 27.56 -15.72 -26.62
CA HIS A 55 28.74 -15.81 -27.46
C HIS A 55 28.68 -14.75 -28.59
N PRO A 56 29.76 -14.49 -29.31
CA PRO A 56 29.71 -13.63 -30.51
C PRO A 56 28.66 -14.11 -31.51
N CYS A 57 27.93 -13.18 -32.10
CA CYS A 57 26.82 -13.44 -33.03
C CYS A 57 25.62 -14.20 -32.42
N CYS A 58 25.46 -14.17 -31.09
CA CYS A 58 24.28 -14.70 -30.42
C CYS A 58 23.02 -13.91 -30.86
N ARG A 59 21.96 -14.64 -31.25
CA ARG A 59 20.67 -14.05 -31.70
C ARG A 59 19.53 -14.37 -30.74
N CYS A 60 19.88 -14.86 -29.57
CA CYS A 60 18.91 -15.10 -28.50
C CYS A 60 18.45 -13.79 -27.87
N SER A 61 17.32 -13.82 -27.23
CA SER A 61 16.71 -12.69 -26.51
C SER A 61 16.12 -13.16 -25.19
N THR A 62 15.52 -12.26 -24.45
CA THR A 62 14.71 -12.56 -23.28
C THR A 62 13.33 -11.95 -23.44
N THR A 63 12.34 -12.50 -22.73
CA THR A 63 11.04 -11.88 -22.53
C THR A 63 10.71 -11.86 -21.05
N ALA A 64 9.96 -10.85 -20.61
CA ALA A 64 9.46 -10.86 -19.24
C ALA A 64 8.61 -12.11 -19.01
N HIS A 65 8.85 -12.80 -17.89
CA HIS A 65 8.00 -13.91 -17.46
C HIS A 65 6.94 -13.40 -16.49
N MET A 66 5.70 -13.80 -16.70
CA MET A 66 4.55 -13.35 -15.93
C MET A 66 3.64 -14.52 -15.57
N ASP A 67 3.25 -14.60 -14.31
CA ASP A 67 2.17 -15.50 -13.89
C ASP A 67 0.82 -15.01 -14.50
N LEU A 68 0.42 -15.64 -15.58
CA LEU A 68 -0.82 -15.29 -16.31
C LEU A 68 -2.06 -15.39 -15.41
N ASN A 69 -2.11 -16.37 -14.50
CA ASN A 69 -3.24 -16.48 -13.58
C ASN A 69 -3.30 -15.31 -12.58
N ALA A 70 -2.14 -14.84 -12.11
CA ALA A 70 -2.06 -13.66 -11.25
C ALA A 70 -2.43 -12.39 -12.03
N TYR A 71 -2.01 -12.29 -13.29
CA TYR A 71 -2.35 -11.18 -14.18
C TYR A 71 -3.85 -11.10 -14.47
N GLU A 72 -4.47 -12.21 -14.81
CA GLU A 72 -5.93 -12.28 -15.04
C GLU A 72 -6.71 -11.86 -13.79
N LYS A 73 -6.35 -12.36 -12.61
CA LYS A 73 -6.98 -11.96 -11.34
C LYS A 73 -6.80 -10.47 -11.03
N TRP A 74 -5.65 -9.92 -11.36
CA TRP A 74 -5.41 -8.48 -11.24
C TRP A 74 -6.28 -7.70 -12.22
N LEU A 75 -6.35 -8.13 -13.48
CA LEU A 75 -7.10 -7.46 -14.54
C LEU A 75 -8.61 -7.46 -14.27
N ASP A 76 -9.17 -8.58 -13.77
CA ASP A 76 -10.58 -8.71 -13.42
C ASP A 76 -11.03 -7.68 -12.38
N GLY A 77 -10.14 -7.32 -11.45
CA GLY A 77 -10.42 -6.33 -10.40
C GLY A 77 -10.03 -4.89 -10.76
N TYR A 78 -9.25 -4.71 -11.83
CA TYR A 78 -8.72 -3.39 -12.17
C TYR A 78 -9.83 -2.40 -12.54
N SER A 79 -9.72 -1.17 -12.06
CA SER A 79 -10.70 -0.08 -12.15
C SER A 79 -12.07 -0.31 -11.49
N THR A 80 -12.46 -1.54 -11.19
CA THR A 80 -13.75 -1.85 -10.51
C THR A 80 -13.58 -2.07 -9.01
N THR A 81 -12.46 -2.61 -8.59
CA THR A 81 -12.15 -2.93 -7.18
C THR A 81 -10.91 -2.18 -6.70
N HIS A 82 -9.95 -1.94 -7.57
CA HIS A 82 -8.69 -1.25 -7.27
C HIS A 82 -8.10 -0.60 -8.52
N ASN A 83 -7.21 0.37 -8.30
CA ASN A 83 -6.34 0.98 -9.32
C ASN A 83 -4.86 0.68 -9.02
N MET A 84 -4.59 -0.44 -8.38
CA MET A 84 -3.24 -0.87 -8.01
C MET A 84 -2.46 -1.27 -9.26
N SER A 85 -1.17 -0.91 -9.35
CA SER A 85 -0.30 -1.42 -10.41
C SER A 85 -0.14 -2.93 -10.28
N PHE A 86 0.13 -3.64 -11.38
CA PHE A 86 0.39 -5.08 -11.33
C PHE A 86 1.59 -5.41 -10.42
N LYS A 87 2.63 -4.58 -10.44
CA LYS A 87 3.80 -4.66 -9.57
C LYS A 87 3.43 -4.66 -8.07
N ASP A 88 2.54 -3.78 -7.67
CA ASP A 88 2.09 -3.72 -6.28
C ASP A 88 1.12 -4.85 -5.97
N TRP A 89 0.25 -5.20 -6.91
CA TRP A 89 -0.69 -6.31 -6.77
C TRP A 89 0.02 -7.64 -6.47
N ILE A 90 1.07 -7.99 -7.21
CA ILE A 90 1.81 -9.24 -6.99
C ILE A 90 2.58 -9.26 -5.66
N LYS A 91 2.95 -8.09 -5.13
CA LYS A 91 3.56 -7.98 -3.79
C LYS A 91 2.52 -8.16 -2.69
N VAL A 92 1.38 -7.50 -2.82
CA VAL A 92 0.29 -7.54 -1.84
C VAL A 92 -0.44 -8.89 -1.89
N LYS A 93 -0.62 -9.48 -3.07
CA LYS A 93 -1.36 -10.74 -3.31
C LYS A 93 -2.67 -10.81 -2.50
N PRO A 94 -3.60 -9.87 -2.69
CA PRO A 94 -4.77 -9.76 -1.86
C PRO A 94 -5.71 -10.96 -2.07
N THR A 95 -6.22 -11.51 -0.99
CA THR A 95 -7.27 -12.53 -1.05
C THR A 95 -8.64 -11.87 -1.23
N THR A 96 -9.62 -12.63 -1.74
CA THR A 96 -11.01 -12.15 -1.88
C THR A 96 -11.60 -11.67 -0.55
N LYS A 97 -11.24 -12.29 0.58
CA LYS A 97 -11.70 -11.88 1.91
C LYS A 97 -11.10 -10.53 2.33
N GLU A 98 -9.84 -10.30 2.02
CA GLU A 98 -9.13 -9.05 2.29
C GLU A 98 -9.63 -7.91 1.39
N LEU A 99 -9.87 -8.17 0.11
CA LEU A 99 -10.50 -7.19 -0.79
C LEU A 99 -11.89 -6.78 -0.29
N ARG A 100 -12.69 -7.74 0.19
CA ARG A 100 -13.99 -7.41 0.83
C ARG A 100 -13.83 -6.60 2.10
N ALA A 101 -12.78 -6.86 2.89
CA ALA A 101 -12.51 -6.09 4.11
C ALA A 101 -12.11 -4.64 3.78
N ILE A 102 -11.20 -4.40 2.84
CA ILE A 102 -10.87 -3.04 2.39
C ILE A 102 -12.11 -2.32 1.84
N LYS A 103 -12.87 -2.97 0.94
CA LYS A 103 -14.08 -2.39 0.37
C LYS A 103 -15.12 -2.03 1.44
N ARG A 104 -15.26 -2.86 2.46
CA ARG A 104 -16.12 -2.57 3.61
C ARG A 104 -15.56 -1.40 4.44
N TYR A 105 -14.25 -1.32 4.61
CA TYR A 105 -13.61 -0.23 5.36
C TYR A 105 -13.81 1.14 4.71
N ILE A 106 -13.62 1.26 3.40
CA ILE A 106 -13.83 2.52 2.68
C ILE A 106 -15.32 2.89 2.52
N SER A 107 -16.23 2.04 2.98
CA SER A 107 -17.66 2.36 3.10
C SER A 107 -17.99 2.94 4.48
N SER A 108 -19.26 3.34 4.67
CA SER A 108 -19.74 3.88 5.93
C SER A 108 -19.61 2.96 7.16
N ASP A 109 -19.30 1.67 6.95
CA ASP A 109 -19.15 0.69 8.05
C ASP A 109 -17.85 0.86 8.87
N ALA A 110 -16.82 1.53 8.33
CA ALA A 110 -15.58 1.83 9.04
C ALA A 110 -15.81 2.56 10.37
N TYR A 111 -16.77 3.48 10.37
CA TYR A 111 -17.09 4.27 11.56
C TYR A 111 -17.50 3.38 12.75
N LYS A 112 -18.39 2.40 12.53
CA LYS A 112 -18.88 1.50 13.58
C LYS A 112 -17.81 0.61 14.17
N ILE A 113 -16.92 0.08 13.31
CA ILE A 113 -15.84 -0.80 13.80
C ILE A 113 -14.79 0.01 14.56
N ASN A 114 -14.41 1.19 14.07
CA ASN A 114 -13.46 2.07 14.74
C ASN A 114 -14.01 2.56 16.09
N GLU A 115 -15.29 2.85 16.21
CA GLU A 115 -15.91 3.18 17.50
C GLU A 115 -15.80 2.02 18.50
N ARG A 116 -16.09 0.78 18.08
CA ARG A 116 -15.95 -0.40 18.94
C ARG A 116 -14.51 -0.63 19.38
N LEU A 117 -13.55 -0.51 18.47
CA LEU A 117 -12.12 -0.65 18.77
C LEU A 117 -11.64 0.43 19.74
N ARG A 118 -12.05 1.68 19.54
CA ARG A 118 -11.70 2.81 20.42
C ARG A 118 -12.18 2.62 21.83
N ASN A 119 -13.39 2.08 22.00
CA ASN A 119 -14.06 1.90 23.28
C ASN A 119 -13.86 0.52 23.89
N ASP A 120 -12.94 -0.30 23.37
CA ASP A 120 -12.66 -1.67 23.81
C ASP A 120 -13.89 -2.58 23.86
N VAL A 121 -14.87 -2.33 23.00
CA VAL A 121 -16.08 -3.15 22.93
C VAL A 121 -15.77 -4.52 22.35
N LYS A 122 -16.23 -5.58 23.02
CA LYS A 122 -16.04 -6.98 22.56
C LYS A 122 -16.59 -7.15 21.13
N LEU A 123 -15.71 -7.46 20.20
CA LEU A 123 -16.09 -7.71 18.82
C LEU A 123 -16.81 -9.04 18.65
N ASN A 124 -17.87 -9.04 17.85
CA ASN A 124 -18.52 -10.27 17.38
C ASN A 124 -17.63 -11.04 16.38
N VAL A 125 -18.05 -12.23 15.98
CA VAL A 125 -17.26 -13.11 15.08
C VAL A 125 -17.02 -12.43 13.71
N SER A 126 -18.05 -11.78 13.15
CA SER A 126 -17.95 -11.08 11.86
C SER A 126 -16.93 -9.93 11.91
N ASP A 127 -16.99 -9.11 12.98
CA ASP A 127 -16.06 -7.99 13.15
C ASP A 127 -14.63 -8.46 13.40
N LYS A 128 -14.45 -9.56 14.15
CA LYS A 128 -13.12 -10.18 14.31
C LYS A 128 -12.52 -10.64 13.00
N HIS A 129 -13.33 -11.27 12.13
CA HIS A 129 -12.89 -11.68 10.80
C HIS A 129 -12.58 -10.48 9.91
N PHE A 130 -13.41 -9.45 9.96
CA PHE A 130 -13.19 -8.21 9.23
C PHE A 130 -11.86 -7.56 9.63
N VAL A 131 -11.67 -7.32 10.93
CA VAL A 131 -10.44 -6.70 11.48
C VAL A 131 -9.20 -7.53 11.10
N ARG A 132 -9.23 -8.86 11.27
CA ARG A 132 -8.11 -9.73 10.91
C ARG A 132 -7.77 -9.67 9.41
N ASN A 133 -8.76 -9.65 8.53
CA ASN A 133 -8.52 -9.56 7.09
C ASN A 133 -7.99 -8.18 6.70
N LEU A 134 -8.47 -7.11 7.35
CA LEU A 134 -7.97 -5.76 7.12
C LEU A 134 -6.52 -5.60 7.62
N ASP A 135 -6.20 -6.08 8.83
CA ASP A 135 -4.82 -6.12 9.32
C ASP A 135 -3.91 -6.91 8.36
N GLY A 136 -4.38 -8.06 7.87
CA GLY A 136 -3.61 -8.93 6.98
C GLY A 136 -3.22 -8.26 5.66
N ILE A 137 -4.12 -7.54 5.03
CA ILE A 137 -3.79 -6.83 3.79
C ILE A 137 -2.96 -5.57 4.08
N LEU A 138 -3.29 -4.78 5.11
CA LEU A 138 -2.54 -3.57 5.45
C LEU A 138 -1.05 -3.87 5.68
N ASN A 139 -0.72 -4.95 6.37
CA ASN A 139 0.67 -5.36 6.61
C ASN A 139 1.50 -5.56 5.33
N ARG A 140 0.86 -5.78 4.19
CA ARG A 140 1.51 -5.98 2.88
C ARG A 140 1.36 -4.79 1.93
N MET A 141 0.48 -3.82 2.26
CA MET A 141 0.32 -2.60 1.47
C MET A 141 1.58 -1.73 1.54
N PRO A 142 1.88 -0.99 0.46
CA PRO A 142 2.98 -0.04 0.48
C PRO A 142 2.76 1.03 1.55
N THR A 143 3.83 1.46 2.18
CA THR A 143 3.81 2.62 3.09
C THR A 143 3.82 3.91 2.29
N TYR A 144 3.21 4.95 2.85
CA TYR A 144 3.28 6.30 2.33
C TYR A 144 4.34 7.09 3.12
N GLU A 145 5.18 7.83 2.41
CA GLU A 145 6.11 8.77 3.01
C GLU A 145 5.68 10.21 2.69
N GLY A 146 5.44 10.99 3.73
CA GLY A 146 5.07 12.40 3.58
C GLY A 146 4.12 12.91 4.66
N ASN A 147 3.68 14.15 4.49
CA ASN A 147 2.73 14.77 5.39
C ASN A 147 1.31 14.23 5.14
N LEU A 148 0.59 14.07 6.23
CA LEU A 148 -0.78 13.58 6.24
C LEU A 148 -1.67 14.51 7.05
N ASN A 149 -2.95 14.53 6.73
CA ASN A 149 -3.95 15.27 7.47
C ASN A 149 -5.18 14.40 7.79
N ARG A 150 -5.92 14.81 8.80
CA ARG A 150 -7.22 14.25 9.19
C ARG A 150 -8.09 15.34 9.77
N SER A 151 -9.29 15.47 9.25
CA SER A 151 -10.33 16.35 9.81
C SER A 151 -11.25 15.56 10.75
N VAL A 152 -11.61 16.14 11.89
CA VAL A 152 -12.45 15.51 12.91
C VAL A 152 -13.49 16.50 13.40
N ASP A 153 -14.76 16.10 13.33
CA ASP A 153 -15.89 16.84 13.89
C ASP A 153 -16.36 16.17 15.17
N ILE A 154 -16.45 16.90 16.26
CA ILE A 154 -16.96 16.43 17.54
C ILE A 154 -17.95 17.44 18.08
N THR A 155 -19.22 17.27 17.75
CA THR A 155 -20.32 18.18 18.15
C THR A 155 -20.65 18.09 19.62
N ASP A 156 -20.39 16.98 20.30
CA ASP A 156 -20.59 16.80 21.74
C ASP A 156 -19.46 17.47 22.52
N PRO A 157 -19.73 18.51 23.35
CA PRO A 157 -18.69 19.21 24.09
C PRO A 157 -17.92 18.34 25.09
N ALA A 158 -18.57 17.35 25.71
CA ALA A 158 -17.91 16.44 26.66
C ALA A 158 -16.93 15.51 25.94
N LYS A 159 -17.33 14.95 24.81
CA LYS A 159 -16.47 14.11 23.97
C LYS A 159 -15.33 14.93 23.37
N ARG A 160 -15.58 16.18 22.95
CA ARG A 160 -14.54 17.08 22.45
C ARG A 160 -13.49 17.37 23.54
N LYS A 161 -13.94 17.67 24.75
CA LYS A 161 -13.05 17.90 25.90
C LYS A 161 -12.20 16.63 26.20
N GLU A 162 -12.80 15.46 26.23
CA GLU A 162 -12.08 14.20 26.43
C GLU A 162 -11.05 13.96 25.32
N PHE A 163 -11.43 14.17 24.07
CA PHE A 163 -10.54 14.05 22.91
C PHE A 163 -9.32 14.96 23.06
N LEU A 164 -9.53 16.23 23.37
CA LEU A 164 -8.44 17.20 23.55
C LEU A 164 -7.56 16.89 24.79
N GLN A 165 -8.17 16.34 25.86
CA GLN A 165 -7.37 15.89 27.03
C GLN A 165 -6.41 14.76 26.69
N ARG A 166 -6.73 13.89 25.75
CA ARG A 166 -5.86 12.82 25.26
C ARG A 166 -4.73 13.37 24.36
N HIS A 167 -4.93 14.52 23.73
CA HIS A 167 -3.99 15.16 22.79
C HIS A 167 -3.21 16.32 23.43
N LYS A 168 -2.62 16.10 24.60
CA LYS A 168 -1.81 17.15 25.27
C LYS A 168 -0.43 17.25 24.63
N THR A 169 0.01 18.50 24.36
CA THR A 169 1.36 18.77 23.85
C THR A 169 2.44 18.07 24.69
N GLY A 170 3.40 17.43 24.03
CA GLY A 170 4.46 16.63 24.65
C GLY A 170 4.03 15.20 25.03
N GLY A 171 2.72 14.92 25.06
CA GLY A 171 2.18 13.61 25.40
C GLY A 171 2.34 12.58 24.27
N LYS A 172 2.14 11.32 24.64
CA LYS A 172 2.01 10.20 23.68
C LYS A 172 0.55 9.80 23.58
N ILE A 173 0.05 9.65 22.36
CA ILE A 173 -1.28 9.11 22.09
C ILE A 173 -1.17 7.80 21.30
N THR A 174 -2.04 6.83 21.62
CA THR A 174 -2.20 5.59 20.86
C THR A 174 -3.64 5.48 20.38
N TYR A 175 -3.82 5.32 19.08
CA TYR A 175 -5.12 5.05 18.47
C TYR A 175 -5.35 3.54 18.43
N LYS A 176 -6.29 3.05 19.22
CA LYS A 176 -6.65 1.62 19.27
C LYS A 176 -7.35 1.15 18.01
N GLU A 177 -8.01 2.08 17.33
CA GLU A 177 -8.69 1.92 16.06
C GLU A 177 -7.74 2.11 14.88
N PHE A 178 -8.22 1.82 13.68
CA PHE A 178 -7.57 2.25 12.44
C PHE A 178 -7.69 3.77 12.30
N LEU A 179 -6.58 4.43 11.98
CA LEU A 179 -6.59 5.88 11.81
C LEU A 179 -6.52 6.23 10.32
N SER A 180 -7.67 6.63 9.76
CA SER A 180 -7.76 7.14 8.39
C SER A 180 -7.19 8.55 8.31
N THR A 181 -6.36 8.80 7.31
CA THR A 181 -5.74 10.09 7.00
C THR A 181 -5.73 10.31 5.49
N THR A 182 -5.53 11.54 5.06
CA THR A 182 -5.44 11.94 3.64
C THR A 182 -4.04 12.45 3.34
N LYS A 183 -3.51 12.14 2.16
CA LYS A 183 -2.18 12.61 1.71
C LYS A 183 -2.12 14.13 1.59
N GLY A 184 -0.98 14.69 2.03
CA GLY A 184 -0.67 16.11 1.90
C GLY A 184 -1.10 16.95 3.10
N ILE A 185 -1.04 18.27 2.93
CA ILE A 185 -1.36 19.25 3.97
C ILE A 185 -2.74 19.92 3.77
N MET A 186 -3.37 19.70 2.62
CA MET A 186 -4.70 20.24 2.36
C MET A 186 -5.73 19.43 3.14
N THR A 187 -6.52 20.09 3.97
CA THR A 187 -7.51 19.46 4.83
C THR A 187 -8.59 18.78 4.01
N TYR A 188 -9.03 17.60 4.44
CA TYR A 188 -10.13 16.86 3.82
C TYR A 188 -11.48 17.61 3.97
N ASN A 189 -11.74 18.09 5.18
CA ASN A 189 -12.89 18.95 5.48
C ASN A 189 -12.38 20.23 6.17
N PRO A 190 -12.27 21.37 5.48
CA PRO A 190 -11.75 22.60 6.07
C PRO A 190 -12.69 23.20 7.17
N GLU A 191 -13.97 22.85 7.17
CA GLU A 191 -14.95 23.31 8.16
C GLU A 191 -14.94 22.50 9.47
N ALA A 192 -14.13 21.45 9.55
CA ALA A 192 -14.09 20.60 10.74
C ALA A 192 -13.47 21.30 11.94
N ASP A 193 -14.05 21.07 13.14
CA ASP A 193 -13.64 21.68 14.41
C ASP A 193 -12.17 21.38 14.82
N ILE A 194 -11.63 20.23 14.35
CA ILE A 194 -10.29 19.77 14.70
C ILE A 194 -9.58 19.32 13.43
N GLN A 195 -8.37 19.84 13.23
CA GLN A 195 -7.48 19.48 12.14
C GLN A 195 -6.22 18.83 12.72
N ILE A 196 -5.96 17.58 12.33
CA ILE A 196 -4.80 16.81 12.77
C ILE A 196 -3.82 16.72 11.61
N TYR A 197 -2.56 17.07 11.85
CA TYR A 197 -1.47 16.92 10.90
C TYR A 197 -0.45 15.91 11.44
N ILE A 198 -0.02 15.00 10.58
CA ILE A 198 1.06 14.06 10.87
C ILE A 198 2.26 14.46 10.01
N GLU A 199 3.33 14.90 10.67
CA GLU A 199 4.54 15.32 10.00
C GLU A 199 5.41 14.12 9.58
N ASN A 200 5.81 14.09 8.30
CA ASN A 200 6.74 13.10 7.76
C ASN A 200 6.37 11.66 8.14
N GLY A 201 5.09 11.32 7.99
CA GLY A 201 4.59 9.96 8.23
C GLY A 201 5.28 8.95 7.33
N ARG A 202 5.54 7.73 7.86
CA ARG A 202 6.21 6.62 7.15
C ARG A 202 5.56 5.26 7.42
N LYS A 203 4.68 5.18 8.41
CA LYS A 203 4.06 3.91 8.85
C LYS A 203 2.65 3.72 8.30
N GLY A 204 2.02 4.79 7.82
CA GLY A 204 0.70 4.72 7.21
C GLY A 204 0.72 3.89 5.92
N ARG A 205 -0.30 3.08 5.68
CA ARG A 205 -0.46 2.23 4.51
C ARG A 205 -1.24 2.95 3.43
N ASP A 206 -0.66 3.04 2.25
CA ASP A 206 -1.29 3.70 1.10
C ASP A 206 -2.39 2.82 0.53
N ILE A 207 -3.64 3.15 0.81
CA ILE A 207 -4.82 2.47 0.28
C ILE A 207 -5.56 3.28 -0.80
N SER A 208 -4.96 4.36 -1.28
CA SER A 208 -5.56 5.22 -2.31
C SER A 208 -5.84 4.50 -3.63
N SER A 209 -5.19 3.36 -3.88
CA SER A 209 -5.50 2.48 -5.01
C SER A 209 -6.89 1.82 -4.91
N PHE A 210 -7.52 1.80 -3.73
CA PHE A 210 -8.89 1.31 -3.52
C PHE A 210 -9.90 2.45 -3.39
N ASN A 211 -9.45 3.66 -3.05
CA ASN A 211 -10.28 4.86 -2.93
C ASN A 211 -9.50 6.08 -3.43
N SER A 212 -9.48 6.25 -4.76
CA SER A 212 -8.69 7.29 -5.42
C SER A 212 -9.20 8.71 -5.12
N SER A 213 -10.49 8.87 -4.79
CA SER A 213 -11.08 10.17 -4.50
C SER A 213 -10.57 10.80 -3.20
N GLU A 214 -10.30 9.98 -2.18
CA GLU A 214 -9.88 10.46 -0.86
C GLU A 214 -8.37 10.46 -0.65
N LYS A 215 -7.60 9.86 -1.56
CA LYS A 215 -6.13 9.70 -1.42
C LYS A 215 -5.74 9.16 -0.05
N GLU A 216 -6.49 8.14 0.41
CA GLU A 216 -6.45 7.66 1.78
C GLU A 216 -5.16 6.92 2.11
N VAL A 217 -4.62 7.25 3.29
CA VAL A 217 -3.53 6.53 3.96
C VAL A 217 -4.04 6.07 5.31
N LEU A 218 -4.00 4.76 5.55
CA LEU A 218 -4.58 4.13 6.72
C LEU A 218 -3.49 3.62 7.67
N TYR A 219 -3.50 4.11 8.90
CA TYR A 219 -2.65 3.56 9.95
C TYR A 219 -3.29 2.31 10.56
N GLU A 220 -2.44 1.33 10.82
CA GLU A 220 -2.83 0.12 11.54
C GLU A 220 -3.28 0.44 12.97
N ARG A 221 -4.06 -0.45 13.54
CA ARG A 221 -4.51 -0.36 14.93
C ARG A 221 -3.32 -0.27 15.88
N ASN A 222 -3.51 0.42 16.99
CA ASN A 222 -2.49 0.66 18.02
C ASN A 222 -1.31 1.52 17.54
N SER A 223 -1.48 2.27 16.46
CA SER A 223 -0.48 3.24 16.03
C SER A 223 -0.32 4.35 17.07
N SER A 224 0.92 4.69 17.36
CA SER A 224 1.28 5.65 18.41
C SER A 224 1.96 6.87 17.84
N PHE A 225 1.65 8.02 18.43
CA PHE A 225 2.18 9.31 18.04
C PHE A 225 2.56 10.14 19.26
N ARG A 226 3.55 10.99 19.09
CA ARG A 226 3.84 12.09 20.01
C ARG A 226 3.07 13.32 19.56
N VAL A 227 2.39 13.97 20.49
CA VAL A 227 1.71 15.24 20.24
C VAL A 227 2.74 16.35 20.30
N MET A 228 3.05 16.96 19.17
CA MET A 228 4.08 18.00 19.05
C MET A 228 3.54 19.37 19.43
N ASN A 229 2.32 19.67 18.99
CA ASN A 229 1.65 20.93 19.25
C ASN A 229 0.14 20.79 19.27
N VAL A 230 -0.53 21.64 20.04
CA VAL A 230 -1.99 21.82 20.02
C VAL A 230 -2.24 23.32 20.14
N VAL A 231 -2.93 23.90 19.17
CA VAL A 231 -3.24 25.33 19.12
C VAL A 231 -4.68 25.53 18.63
N ASP A 232 -5.37 26.49 19.19
CA ASP A 232 -6.68 26.95 18.70
C ASP A 232 -6.49 28.23 17.90
N ILE A 233 -7.03 28.26 16.70
CA ILE A 233 -7.02 29.43 15.81
C ILE A 233 -8.42 29.62 15.28
N ASP A 234 -9.04 30.74 15.62
CA ASP A 234 -10.39 31.12 15.16
C ASP A 234 -11.47 30.01 15.39
N GLY A 235 -11.37 29.32 16.55
CA GLY A 235 -12.29 28.27 16.95
C GLY A 235 -11.99 26.87 16.39
N THR A 236 -11.00 26.75 15.48
CA THR A 236 -10.51 25.46 14.97
C THR A 236 -9.27 25.02 15.75
N THR A 237 -9.31 23.81 16.31
CA THR A 237 -8.16 23.24 17.02
C THR A 237 -7.24 22.50 16.05
N TYR A 238 -5.98 22.90 15.98
CA TYR A 238 -4.92 22.29 15.18
C TYR A 238 -4.04 21.43 16.06
N ILE A 239 -3.85 20.16 15.67
CA ILE A 239 -3.02 19.19 16.40
C ILE A 239 -1.92 18.68 15.46
N VAL A 240 -0.66 18.79 15.88
CA VAL A 240 0.47 18.26 15.13
C VAL A 240 0.99 17.01 15.82
N LEU A 241 1.06 15.92 15.07
CA LEU A 241 1.50 14.61 15.52
C LEU A 241 2.79 14.19 14.80
N LYS A 242 3.62 13.43 15.50
CA LYS A 242 4.80 12.75 14.94
C LYS A 242 4.77 11.28 15.35
N GLU A 243 5.06 10.39 14.41
CA GLU A 243 5.14 8.94 14.66
C GLU A 243 6.19 8.60 15.74
N VAL A 244 5.90 7.55 16.54
CA VAL A 244 6.78 7.05 17.61
C VAL A 244 7.26 5.63 17.30
#